data_b73a5ef5d7fd9d2b1a365dc426418d78
#
_entry.id   b73a5ef5d7fd9d2b1a365dc426418d78
#
_cell.length_a   1.000
_cell.length_b   1.000
_cell.length_c   1.000
_cell.angle_alpha   90.00
_cell.angle_beta   90.00
_cell.angle_gamma   90.00
#
_symmetry.space_group_name_H-M   'P 1'
#
loop_
_entity.id
_entity.type
_entity.pdbx_description
1 polymer ?
#
loop_
_entity_poly.entity_id
_entity_poly.type
_entity_poly.pdbx_seq_one_letter_code
_entity_poly.pdbx_strand_id
1 'polypeptide(L)' 'NAKMVNLIGDQIIPYRENMQLKKNEFLFDYLKKEVKEKRKMGHITTLL' A
#
# COMPACT_ATOMS: atom_id res chain seq x y z
N ASN A 1 18.56 4.72 -3.01
CA ASN A 1 17.56 5.47 -2.22
C ASN A 1 16.17 4.90 -2.46
N ALA A 2 15.33 5.00 -1.44
CA ALA A 2 13.95 4.52 -1.53
C ALA A 2 13.01 5.48 -0.82
N LYS A 3 11.77 5.51 -1.32
CA LYS A 3 10.70 6.30 -0.72
C LYS A 3 9.61 5.35 -0.28
N MET A 4 9.10 5.55 0.93
CA MET A 4 8.01 4.74 1.46
C MET A 4 6.78 5.61 1.69
N VAL A 5 5.62 5.11 1.28
CA VAL A 5 4.35 5.79 1.50
C VAL A 5 3.42 4.83 2.21
N ASN A 6 2.91 5.24 3.37
CA ASN A 6 1.93 4.45 4.10
C ASN A 6 0.56 4.54 3.45
N LEU A 7 -0.14 3.42 3.40
CA LEU A 7 -1.52 3.35 2.92
C LEU A 7 -2.44 3.28 4.12
N ILE A 8 -3.25 4.31 4.29
CA ILE A 8 -4.10 4.48 5.46
C ILE A 8 -5.56 4.22 5.06
N GLY A 9 -6.22 3.36 5.84
CA GLY A 9 -7.63 3.09 5.63
C GLY A 9 -7.93 2.53 4.24
N ASP A 10 -8.90 3.12 3.56
CA ASP A 10 -9.35 2.65 2.24
C ASP A 10 -8.35 2.88 1.11
N GLN A 11 -7.23 3.53 1.37
CA GLN A 11 -6.19 3.72 0.36
C GLN A 11 -5.61 2.39 -0.15
N ILE A 12 -5.73 1.32 0.66
CA ILE A 12 -5.25 0.00 0.26
C ILE A 12 -6.16 -0.68 -0.76
N ILE A 13 -7.43 -0.30 -0.83
CA ILE A 13 -8.44 -1.00 -1.64
C ILE A 13 -8.08 -1.04 -3.12
N PRO A 14 -7.70 0.08 -3.78
CA PRO A 14 -7.34 0.02 -5.20
C PRO A 14 -6.22 -0.96 -5.49
N TYR A 15 -5.26 -1.10 -4.58
CA TYR A 15 -4.14 -2.01 -4.76
C TYR A 15 -4.55 -3.48 -4.57
N ARG A 16 -5.53 -3.74 -3.72
CA ARG A 16 -6.05 -5.09 -3.55
C ARG A 16 -6.92 -5.54 -4.72
N GLU A 17 -7.68 -4.60 -5.29
CA GLU A 17 -8.57 -4.89 -6.40
C GLU A 17 -7.83 -4.95 -7.73
N ASN A 18 -6.86 -4.07 -7.93
CA ASN A 18 -6.18 -3.94 -9.21
C ASN A 18 -4.75 -3.48 -8.97
N MET A 19 -3.86 -4.42 -8.76
CA MET A 19 -2.47 -4.13 -8.40
C MET A 19 -1.70 -3.57 -9.59
N GLN A 20 -1.72 -2.26 -9.75
CA GLN A 20 -1.01 -1.55 -10.82
C GLN A 20 0.22 -0.85 -10.26
N LEU A 21 1.25 -1.63 -9.98
CA LEU A 21 2.51 -1.09 -9.49
C LEU A 21 3.48 -0.89 -10.65
N LYS A 22 4.30 0.14 -10.55
CA LYS A 22 5.41 0.35 -11.47
C LYS A 22 6.53 -0.65 -11.15
N LYS A 23 7.50 -0.78 -12.09
CA LYS A 23 8.61 -1.73 -11.91
C LYS A 23 9.42 -1.48 -10.65
N ASN A 24 9.51 -0.23 -10.22
CA ASN A 24 10.31 0.17 -9.06
C ASN A 24 9.47 0.32 -7.80
N GLU A 25 8.20 -0.11 -7.84
CA GLU A 25 7.31 -0.01 -6.70
C GLU A 25 7.00 -1.38 -6.13
N PHE A 26 6.97 -1.47 -4.80
CA PHE A 26 6.67 -2.71 -4.10
C PHE A 26 5.60 -2.45 -3.05
N LEU A 27 4.55 -3.25 -3.08
CA LEU A 27 3.46 -3.17 -2.11
C LEU A 27 3.71 -4.16 -0.98
N PHE A 28 3.62 -3.66 0.24
CA PHE A 28 3.57 -4.51 1.42
C PHE A 28 2.20 -4.36 2.06
N ASP A 29 1.36 -5.38 1.94
CA ASP A 29 0.01 -5.40 2.50
C ASP A 29 0.05 -6.11 3.85
N TYR A 30 -0.42 -5.43 4.90
CA TYR A 30 -0.43 -6.00 6.24
C TYR A 30 -1.49 -7.08 6.42
N LEU A 31 -2.30 -7.34 5.36
CA LEU A 31 -3.30 -8.41 5.31
C LEU A 31 -4.37 -8.31 6.40
N LYS A 32 -4.66 -7.10 6.83
CA LYS A 32 -5.75 -6.87 7.78
C LYS A 32 -7.08 -6.97 7.06
N LYS A 33 -7.97 -7.79 7.59
CA LYS A 33 -9.26 -8.06 6.96
C LYS A 33 -10.20 -6.87 7.01
N GLU A 34 -10.16 -6.12 8.10
CA GLU A 34 -11.00 -4.94 8.26
C GLU A 34 -10.26 -3.69 7.80
N VAL A 35 -10.86 -2.99 6.85
CA VAL A 35 -10.35 -1.69 6.44
C VAL A 35 -11.00 -0.64 7.33
N LYS A 36 -10.20 -0.08 8.23
CA LYS A 36 -10.67 0.97 9.14
C LYS A 36 -10.05 2.29 8.79
N GLU A 37 -10.85 3.34 8.87
CA GLU A 37 -10.37 4.70 8.66
C GLU A 37 -9.21 5.00 9.60
N LYS A 38 -8.19 5.66 9.08
CA LYS A 38 -6.99 6.07 9.81
C LYS A 38 -6.08 4.92 10.27
N ARG A 39 -6.38 3.68 9.91
CA ARG A 39 -5.52 2.54 10.24
C ARG A 39 -4.50 2.32 9.13
N LYS A 40 -3.26 2.05 9.52
CA LYS A 40 -2.22 1.67 8.54
C LYS A 40 -2.52 0.28 8.01
N MET A 41 -2.80 0.19 6.71
CA MET A 41 -3.18 -1.07 6.06
C MET A 41 -2.02 -1.68 5.28
N GLY A 42 -1.01 -0.91 4.98
CA GLY A 42 0.15 -1.36 4.24
C GLY A 42 1.05 -0.21 3.87
N HIS A 43 2.02 -0.46 3.01
CA HIS A 43 2.85 0.61 2.48
C HIS A 43 3.38 0.26 1.10
N ILE A 44 3.77 1.28 0.36
CA ILE A 44 4.43 1.13 -0.94
C ILE A 44 5.85 1.66 -0.80
N THR A 45 6.82 0.86 -1.23
CA THR A 45 8.21 1.27 -1.30
C THR A 45 8.57 1.50 -2.75
N THR A 46 9.09 2.67 -3.05
CA THR A 46 9.54 3.04 -4.39
C THR A 46 11.06 3.18 -4.39
N LEU A 47 11.72 2.46 -5.28
CA LEU A 47 13.17 2.60 -5.46
C LEU A 47 13.44 3.79 -6.37
N LEU A 48 14.22 4.72 -5.89
CA LEU A 48 14.55 5.95 -6.63
C LEU A 48 15.83 5.82 -7.44
#